data_226f9f40d638e9c5297952f66618ce80
#
_entry.id   226f9f40d638e9c5297952f66618ce80
#
_cell.length_a   1.000
_cell.length_b   1.000
_cell.length_c   1.000
_cell.angle_alpha   90.00
_cell.angle_beta   90.00
_cell.angle_gamma   90.00
#
_symmetry.space_group_name_H-M   'P 1'
#
loop_
_entity.id
_entity.type
_entity.pdbx_description
1 polymer ?
#
loop_
_entity_poly.entity_id
_entity_poly.type
_entity_poly.pdbx_seq_one_letter_code
_entity_poly.pdbx_strand_id
1 'polypeptide(L)'
;MNHLTRILAVITLGLLSATACYAQAVVSKRLEDASRKSNSAPNIVLLLADDLGSADIGCYGGPVKTPVLDELAAGGVKFTNFYSAAPVCSPARASLLTGRHHLRTGVYTVIQDHMHDMHLELDEVTIAELLKTKGYETAHVGKWHLGTPFRGRKKPWIDEQGFDYWFATDLN
;
A
#
# COMPACT_ATOMS: atom_id res chain seq x y z
N MET A 1 -36.03 -53.25 -31.55
CA MET A 1 -35.09 -52.12 -31.46
C MET A 1 -33.83 -52.52 -32.18
N ASN A 2 -33.57 -51.92 -33.33
CA ASN A 2 -32.50 -52.35 -34.22
C ASN A 2 -31.11 -51.96 -33.71
N HIS A 3 -30.08 -52.73 -34.07
CA HIS A 3 -28.68 -52.47 -33.68
C HIS A 3 -28.25 -51.00 -33.91
N LEU A 4 -28.74 -50.36 -34.94
CA LEU A 4 -28.50 -48.97 -35.28
C LEU A 4 -29.01 -48.00 -34.20
N THR A 5 -30.19 -48.26 -33.64
CA THR A 5 -30.78 -47.42 -32.58
C THR A 5 -30.01 -47.50 -31.25
N ARG A 6 -29.42 -48.66 -30.96
CA ARG A 6 -28.55 -48.85 -29.76
C ARG A 6 -27.20 -48.15 -29.91
N ILE A 7 -26.61 -48.16 -31.10
CA ILE A 7 -25.35 -47.48 -31.37
C ILE A 7 -25.54 -45.93 -31.32
N LEU A 8 -26.63 -45.40 -31.91
CA LEU A 8 -26.95 -43.96 -31.84
C LEU A 8 -27.19 -43.51 -30.40
N ALA A 9 -27.90 -44.29 -29.58
CA ALA A 9 -28.14 -43.95 -28.16
C ALA A 9 -26.86 -43.95 -27.32
N VAL A 10 -25.90 -44.81 -27.57
CA VAL A 10 -24.62 -44.84 -26.87
C VAL A 10 -23.72 -43.66 -27.27
N ILE A 11 -23.74 -43.30 -28.58
CA ILE A 11 -22.95 -42.15 -29.05
C ILE A 11 -23.53 -40.84 -28.53
N THR A 12 -24.85 -40.65 -28.48
CA THR A 12 -25.48 -39.45 -27.92
C THR A 12 -25.28 -39.34 -26.41
N LEU A 13 -25.34 -40.43 -25.65
CA LEU A 13 -25.07 -40.43 -24.23
C LEU A 13 -23.59 -40.12 -23.92
N GLY A 14 -22.66 -40.64 -24.72
CA GLY A 14 -21.23 -40.34 -24.63
C GLY A 14 -20.87 -38.90 -24.92
N LEU A 15 -21.50 -38.29 -25.91
CA LEU A 15 -21.32 -36.87 -26.27
C LEU A 15 -21.89 -35.91 -25.19
N LEU A 16 -23.05 -36.27 -24.61
CA LEU A 16 -23.64 -35.50 -23.50
C LEU A 16 -22.78 -35.54 -22.22
N SER A 17 -22.15 -36.70 -21.93
CA SER A 17 -21.27 -36.83 -20.78
C SER A 17 -19.94 -36.07 -20.97
N ALA A 18 -19.37 -36.08 -22.17
CA ALA A 18 -18.14 -35.37 -22.48
C ALA A 18 -18.34 -33.81 -22.43
N THR A 19 -19.45 -33.31 -22.94
CA THR A 19 -19.77 -31.86 -22.88
C THR A 19 -20.07 -31.41 -21.45
N ALA A 20 -20.74 -32.21 -20.63
CA ALA A 20 -20.97 -31.94 -19.23
C ALA A 20 -19.65 -31.93 -18.43
N CYS A 21 -18.75 -32.86 -18.68
CA CYS A 21 -17.44 -32.91 -18.05
C CYS A 21 -16.55 -31.67 -18.41
N TYR A 22 -16.58 -31.31 -19.70
CA TYR A 22 -15.85 -30.13 -20.17
C TYR A 22 -16.41 -28.84 -19.57
N ALA A 23 -17.74 -28.68 -19.53
CA ALA A 23 -18.40 -27.52 -18.92
C ALA A 23 -18.04 -27.41 -17.40
N GLN A 24 -18.02 -28.54 -16.72
CA GLN A 24 -17.68 -28.57 -15.28
C GLN A 24 -16.22 -28.22 -15.03
N ALA A 25 -15.29 -28.67 -15.89
CA ALA A 25 -13.87 -28.33 -15.81
C ALA A 25 -13.63 -26.82 -16.07
N VAL A 26 -14.35 -26.23 -17.04
CA VAL A 26 -14.28 -24.78 -17.33
C VAL A 26 -14.84 -23.95 -16.18
N VAL A 27 -15.94 -24.38 -15.57
CA VAL A 27 -16.53 -23.70 -14.40
C VAL A 27 -15.62 -23.78 -13.18
N SER A 28 -15.07 -24.98 -12.89
CA SER A 28 -14.12 -25.15 -11.77
C SER A 28 -12.88 -24.28 -11.95
N LYS A 29 -12.29 -24.25 -13.14
CA LYS A 29 -11.14 -23.39 -13.43
C LYS A 29 -11.46 -21.90 -13.27
N ARG A 30 -12.63 -21.45 -13.72
CA ARG A 30 -13.08 -20.06 -13.52
C ARG A 30 -13.30 -19.71 -12.05
N LEU A 31 -13.82 -20.66 -11.26
CA LEU A 31 -13.99 -20.49 -9.81
C LEU A 31 -12.64 -20.46 -9.09
N GLU A 32 -11.69 -21.29 -9.49
CA GLU A 32 -10.31 -21.25 -8.97
C GLU A 32 -9.60 -19.94 -9.33
N ASP A 33 -9.72 -19.48 -10.57
CA ASP A 33 -9.13 -18.23 -11.03
C ASP A 33 -9.78 -17.01 -10.32
N ALA A 34 -11.09 -17.03 -10.10
CA ALA A 34 -11.81 -16.03 -9.32
C ALA A 34 -11.41 -16.05 -7.84
N SER A 35 -11.23 -17.23 -7.25
CA SER A 35 -10.75 -17.41 -5.87
C SER A 35 -9.30 -16.93 -5.69
N ARG A 36 -8.42 -17.21 -6.66
CA ARG A 36 -7.03 -16.69 -6.66
C ARG A 36 -7.00 -15.18 -6.79
N LYS A 37 -7.88 -14.57 -7.62
CA LYS A 37 -7.99 -13.14 -7.79
C LYS A 37 -8.56 -12.43 -6.54
N SER A 38 -9.41 -13.12 -5.78
CA SER A 38 -9.98 -12.65 -4.51
C SER A 38 -8.98 -12.73 -3.34
N ASN A 39 -7.94 -13.55 -3.46
CA ASN A 39 -6.92 -13.74 -2.42
C ASN A 39 -5.61 -12.95 -2.68
N SER A 40 -5.54 -12.14 -3.74
CA SER A 40 -4.41 -11.22 -3.91
C SER A 40 -4.57 -10.06 -2.94
N ALA A 41 -3.56 -9.84 -2.11
CA ALA A 41 -3.51 -8.68 -1.24
C ALA A 41 -3.61 -7.39 -2.07
N PRO A 42 -4.38 -6.37 -1.63
CA PRO A 42 -4.55 -5.12 -2.37
C PRO A 42 -3.25 -4.34 -2.46
N ASN A 43 -3.04 -3.61 -3.55
CA ASN A 43 -1.99 -2.60 -3.58
C ASN A 43 -2.32 -1.48 -2.60
N ILE A 44 -1.29 -0.94 -1.94
CA ILE A 44 -1.41 0.14 -0.96
C ILE A 44 -0.66 1.35 -1.50
N VAL A 45 -1.34 2.48 -1.66
CA VAL A 45 -0.75 3.75 -2.05
C VAL A 45 -1.01 4.77 -0.94
N LEU A 46 0.06 5.26 -0.31
CA LEU A 46 0.00 6.29 0.70
C LEU A 46 0.43 7.63 0.08
N LEU A 47 -0.49 8.58 -0.03
CA LEU A 47 -0.23 9.94 -0.49
C LEU A 47 -0.15 10.86 0.73
N LEU A 48 1.05 11.30 1.06
CA LEU A 48 1.30 12.20 2.19
C LEU A 48 1.61 13.61 1.67
N ALA A 49 0.71 14.55 1.92
CA ALA A 49 0.95 15.96 1.66
C ALA A 49 1.77 16.58 2.79
N ASP A 50 2.71 17.45 2.43
CA ASP A 50 3.54 18.21 3.37
C ASP A 50 2.89 19.57 3.62
N ASP A 51 2.70 19.93 4.89
CA ASP A 51 2.11 21.20 5.35
C ASP A 51 0.70 21.51 4.79
N LEU A 52 -0.11 20.50 4.51
CA LEU A 52 -1.49 20.66 4.05
C LEU A 52 -2.46 20.63 5.25
N GLY A 53 -3.22 21.70 5.41
CA GLY A 53 -4.31 21.76 6.40
C GLY A 53 -5.59 21.10 5.91
N SER A 54 -6.38 20.56 6.82
CA SER A 54 -7.68 19.95 6.48
C SER A 54 -8.64 20.96 5.83
N ALA A 55 -8.55 22.25 6.18
CA ALA A 55 -9.36 23.30 5.60
C ALA A 55 -8.90 23.79 4.22
N ASP A 56 -7.84 23.21 3.65
CA ASP A 56 -7.28 23.65 2.36
C ASP A 56 -7.92 22.90 1.18
N ILE A 57 -8.52 21.72 1.40
CA ILE A 57 -9.08 20.89 0.35
C ILE A 57 -10.62 20.88 0.36
N GLY A 58 -11.20 20.74 -0.83
CA GLY A 58 -12.64 20.90 -1.07
C GLY A 58 -13.51 19.96 -0.25
N CYS A 59 -13.17 18.67 -0.15
CA CYS A 59 -13.98 17.70 0.60
C CYS A 59 -14.09 17.98 2.10
N TYR A 60 -13.24 18.84 2.66
CA TYR A 60 -13.33 19.33 4.04
C TYR A 60 -13.84 20.79 4.13
N GLY A 61 -14.34 21.36 3.03
CA GLY A 61 -14.87 22.71 2.98
C GLY A 61 -13.83 23.79 2.69
N GLY A 62 -12.65 23.42 2.22
CA GLY A 62 -11.59 24.35 1.83
C GLY A 62 -11.95 25.13 0.56
N PRO A 63 -11.31 26.31 0.36
CA PRO A 63 -11.61 27.21 -0.76
C PRO A 63 -10.98 26.73 -2.08
N VAL A 64 -10.02 25.82 -2.03
CA VAL A 64 -9.32 25.29 -3.20
C VAL A 64 -10.13 24.18 -3.84
N LYS A 65 -10.30 24.24 -5.17
CA LYS A 65 -10.97 23.17 -5.91
C LYS A 65 -10.03 21.97 -6.04
N THR A 66 -10.43 20.84 -5.45
CA THR A 66 -9.67 19.58 -5.45
C THR A 66 -10.51 18.43 -5.97
N PRO A 67 -10.99 18.48 -7.25
CA PRO A 67 -12.04 17.58 -7.72
C PRO A 67 -11.65 16.10 -7.63
N VAL A 68 -10.40 15.73 -7.86
CA VAL A 68 -9.92 14.34 -7.77
C VAL A 68 -9.90 13.85 -6.31
N LEU A 69 -9.46 14.70 -5.37
CA LEU A 69 -9.47 14.36 -3.94
C LEU A 69 -10.91 14.30 -3.40
N ASP A 70 -11.78 15.19 -3.90
CA ASP A 70 -13.19 15.24 -3.53
C ASP A 70 -13.93 13.97 -4.01
N GLU A 71 -13.63 13.50 -5.23
CA GLU A 71 -14.15 12.25 -5.78
C GLU A 71 -13.64 11.04 -4.98
N LEU A 72 -12.34 11.00 -4.65
CA LEU A 72 -11.77 9.95 -3.82
C LEU A 72 -12.44 9.89 -2.45
N ALA A 73 -12.67 11.04 -1.82
CA ALA A 73 -13.35 11.14 -0.53
C ALA A 73 -14.81 10.70 -0.62
N ALA A 74 -15.51 10.98 -1.73
CA ALA A 74 -16.90 10.56 -1.95
C ALA A 74 -17.04 9.05 -2.18
N GLY A 75 -16.03 8.44 -2.81
CA GLY A 75 -16.00 6.99 -3.06
C GLY A 75 -15.40 6.15 -1.93
N GLY A 76 -14.82 6.78 -0.92
CA GLY A 76 -14.08 6.13 0.16
C GLY A 76 -14.57 6.50 1.57
N VAL A 77 -13.64 6.53 2.51
CA VAL A 77 -13.89 6.94 3.91
C VAL A 77 -13.19 8.26 4.18
N LYS A 78 -13.97 9.25 4.61
CA LYS A 78 -13.46 10.56 5.04
C LYS A 78 -13.41 10.60 6.58
N PHE A 79 -12.20 10.76 7.14
CA PHE A 79 -12.02 10.91 8.57
C PHE A 79 -12.19 12.38 8.97
N THR A 80 -13.07 12.64 9.94
CA THR A 80 -13.32 14.00 10.44
C THR A 80 -12.44 14.38 11.64
N ASN A 81 -11.89 13.39 12.33
CA ASN A 81 -11.04 13.55 13.50
C ASN A 81 -9.78 12.67 13.38
N PHE A 82 -8.98 12.94 12.36
CA PHE A 82 -7.71 12.27 12.14
C PHE A 82 -6.58 13.30 12.14
N TYR A 83 -5.66 13.17 13.09
CA TYR A 83 -4.63 14.16 13.34
C TYR A 83 -3.24 13.60 13.10
N SER A 84 -2.33 14.45 12.63
CA SER A 84 -0.91 14.13 12.63
C SER A 84 -0.43 13.95 14.08
N ALA A 85 0.47 13.00 14.30
CA ALA A 85 1.03 12.71 15.63
C ALA A 85 1.98 13.81 16.12
N ALA A 86 2.42 14.72 15.25
CA ALA A 86 3.27 15.86 15.59
C ALA A 86 3.00 17.04 14.64
N PRO A 87 3.25 18.28 15.09
CA PRO A 87 3.01 19.48 14.29
C PRO A 87 4.14 19.79 13.29
N VAL A 88 5.19 18.97 13.24
CA VAL A 88 6.35 19.17 12.35
C VAL A 88 6.75 17.87 11.65
N CYS A 89 7.43 18.01 10.51
CA CYS A 89 7.61 16.97 9.51
C CYS A 89 8.30 15.68 10.01
N SER A 90 9.54 15.73 10.51
CA SER A 90 10.28 14.51 10.88
C SER A 90 9.56 13.68 11.97
N PRO A 91 9.09 14.27 13.08
CA PRO A 91 8.34 13.52 14.09
C PRO A 91 7.02 12.94 13.56
N ALA A 92 6.28 13.68 12.72
CA ALA A 92 5.05 13.19 12.12
C ALA A 92 5.31 12.00 11.19
N ARG A 93 6.38 12.06 10.38
CA ARG A 93 6.80 10.99 9.47
C ARG A 93 7.28 9.76 10.23
N ALA A 94 8.07 9.92 11.29
CA ALA A 94 8.49 8.83 12.16
C ALA A 94 7.28 8.10 12.74
N SER A 95 6.31 8.84 13.28
CA SER A 95 5.08 8.24 13.81
C SER A 95 4.24 7.54 12.74
N LEU A 96 4.13 8.12 11.55
CA LEU A 96 3.37 7.54 10.44
C LEU A 96 3.98 6.19 10.00
N LEU A 97 5.29 6.14 9.82
CA LEU A 97 5.96 4.94 9.32
C LEU A 97 6.04 3.83 10.36
N THR A 98 6.15 4.16 11.65
CA THR A 98 6.32 3.15 12.71
C THR A 98 5.04 2.81 13.46
N GLY A 99 3.98 3.62 13.31
CA GLY A 99 2.78 3.50 14.12
C GLY A 99 3.00 3.83 15.61
N ARG A 100 4.17 4.40 15.97
CA ARG A 100 4.55 4.76 17.34
C ARG A 100 4.58 6.27 17.52
N HIS A 101 4.33 6.73 18.75
CA HIS A 101 4.46 8.15 19.05
C HIS A 101 5.92 8.59 18.89
N HIS A 102 6.16 9.70 18.19
CA HIS A 102 7.48 10.18 17.79
C HIS A 102 8.51 10.32 18.94
N LEU A 103 8.07 10.69 20.14
CA LEU A 103 8.97 10.75 21.31
C LEU A 103 9.56 9.38 21.69
N ARG A 104 8.93 8.30 21.28
CA ARG A 104 9.41 6.93 21.53
C ARG A 104 10.33 6.43 20.43
N THR A 105 10.32 7.05 19.26
CA THR A 105 11.20 6.70 18.13
C THR A 105 12.52 7.47 18.15
N GLY A 106 12.75 8.32 19.14
CA GLY A 106 13.93 9.18 19.18
C GLY A 106 13.87 10.41 18.28
N VAL A 107 12.83 10.54 17.42
CA VAL A 107 12.66 11.66 16.51
C VAL A 107 11.71 12.69 17.13
N TYR A 108 12.24 13.59 17.93
CA TYR A 108 11.45 14.53 18.74
C TYR A 108 11.35 15.95 18.15
N THR A 109 12.15 16.26 17.13
CA THR A 109 12.11 17.56 16.42
C THR A 109 12.45 17.37 14.94
N VAL A 110 12.43 18.45 14.18
CA VAL A 110 12.84 18.47 12.77
C VAL A 110 14.29 18.04 12.64
N ILE A 111 14.56 17.06 11.82
CA ILE A 111 15.91 16.57 11.56
C ILE A 111 16.62 17.57 10.63
N GLN A 112 17.78 18.00 11.07
CA GLN A 112 18.71 18.81 10.28
C GLN A 112 20.01 18.04 10.16
N ASP A 113 20.18 17.31 9.07
CA ASP A 113 21.29 16.35 8.88
C ASP A 113 22.68 16.95 9.03
N HIS A 114 22.82 18.26 8.80
CA HIS A 114 24.07 18.97 8.98
C HIS A 114 24.34 19.40 10.44
N MET A 115 23.33 19.39 11.32
CA MET A 115 23.44 19.90 12.69
C MET A 115 23.55 18.79 13.75
N HIS A 116 22.86 17.67 13.55
CA HIS A 116 22.81 16.61 14.55
C HIS A 116 22.68 15.21 13.92
N ASP A 117 22.93 14.19 14.75
CA ASP A 117 22.91 12.78 14.33
C ASP A 117 21.53 12.11 14.45
N MET A 118 20.50 12.86 14.88
CA MET A 118 19.14 12.32 14.99
C MET A 118 18.66 11.76 13.65
N HIS A 119 18.09 10.57 13.70
CA HIS A 119 17.48 9.87 12.56
C HIS A 119 16.48 8.87 13.09
N LEU A 120 15.73 8.22 12.20
CA LEU A 120 14.94 7.06 12.56
C LEU A 120 15.87 5.86 12.72
N GLU A 121 15.89 5.29 13.92
CA GLU A 121 16.76 4.16 14.25
C GLU A 121 16.31 2.89 13.52
N LEU A 122 17.25 2.00 13.19
CA LEU A 122 16.96 0.71 12.52
C LEU A 122 16.19 -0.28 13.42
N ASP A 123 16.19 -0.06 14.73
CA ASP A 123 15.40 -0.85 15.68
C ASP A 123 13.89 -0.52 15.61
N GLU A 124 13.54 0.58 14.96
CA GLU A 124 12.15 0.97 14.73
C GLU A 124 11.61 0.27 13.50
N VAL A 125 10.64 -0.61 13.69
CA VAL A 125 10.02 -1.35 12.58
C VAL A 125 9.04 -0.45 11.82
N THR A 126 9.29 -0.28 10.54
CA THR A 126 8.46 0.53 9.65
C THR A 126 7.31 -0.28 9.04
N ILE A 127 6.29 0.42 8.53
CA ILE A 127 5.21 -0.20 7.74
C ILE A 127 5.76 -0.90 6.49
N ALA A 128 6.83 -0.40 5.88
CA ALA A 128 7.45 -1.02 4.72
C ALA A 128 8.04 -2.40 5.08
N GLU A 129 8.78 -2.49 6.18
CA GLU A 129 9.31 -3.77 6.67
C GLU A 129 8.20 -4.76 7.00
N LEU A 130 7.12 -4.31 7.65
CA LEU A 130 5.97 -5.17 7.95
C LEU A 130 5.30 -5.69 6.69
N LEU A 131 5.12 -4.85 5.67
CA LEU A 131 4.53 -5.23 4.40
C LEU A 131 5.41 -6.22 3.63
N LYS A 132 6.73 -6.09 3.69
CA LYS A 132 7.67 -7.07 3.11
C LYS A 132 7.49 -8.46 3.72
N THR A 133 7.18 -8.59 5.00
CA THR A 133 6.88 -9.91 5.62
C THR A 133 5.63 -10.56 5.03
N LYS A 134 4.79 -9.80 4.32
CA LYS A 134 3.58 -10.25 3.63
C LYS A 134 3.76 -10.38 2.12
N GLY A 135 5.00 -10.26 1.63
CA GLY A 135 5.33 -10.40 0.21
C GLY A 135 5.06 -9.17 -0.65
N TYR A 136 4.90 -7.99 -0.04
CA TYR A 136 4.81 -6.74 -0.79
C TYR A 136 6.20 -6.28 -1.25
N GLU A 137 6.27 -5.74 -2.46
CA GLU A 137 7.34 -4.84 -2.87
C GLU A 137 7.01 -3.43 -2.39
N THR A 138 8.03 -2.69 -1.94
CA THR A 138 7.86 -1.40 -1.27
C THR A 138 8.61 -0.30 -1.98
N ALA A 139 7.97 0.87 -2.11
CA ALA A 139 8.59 2.03 -2.75
C ALA A 139 8.32 3.31 -1.95
N HIS A 140 9.32 4.20 -1.89
CA HIS A 140 9.21 5.54 -1.34
C HIS A 140 9.58 6.58 -2.41
N VAL A 141 8.70 7.56 -2.64
CA VAL A 141 8.96 8.67 -3.57
C VAL A 141 8.62 9.98 -2.89
N GLY A 142 9.58 10.90 -2.86
CA GLY A 142 9.41 12.24 -2.31
C GLY A 142 10.21 12.49 -1.04
N LYS A 143 9.72 13.39 -0.18
CA LYS A 143 10.42 13.82 1.03
C LYS A 143 10.53 12.69 2.05
N TRP A 144 11.77 12.33 2.42
CA TRP A 144 12.08 11.36 3.47
C TRP A 144 12.10 12.02 4.85
N HIS A 145 13.08 12.85 5.09
CA HIS A 145 13.26 13.68 6.28
C HIS A 145 13.33 12.92 7.62
N LEU A 146 13.85 11.69 7.57
CA LEU A 146 14.09 10.85 8.76
C LEU A 146 15.57 10.50 8.95
N GLY A 147 16.42 11.30 8.34
CA GLY A 147 17.87 11.18 8.36
C GLY A 147 18.39 10.39 7.16
N THR A 148 19.40 10.97 6.52
CA THR A 148 20.19 10.32 5.46
C THR A 148 21.66 10.53 5.74
N PRO A 149 22.56 9.68 5.22
CA PRO A 149 24.00 9.90 5.31
C PRO A 149 24.38 11.25 4.71
N PHE A 150 25.01 12.11 5.50
CA PHE A 150 25.44 13.43 5.07
C PHE A 150 26.79 13.81 5.70
N ARG A 151 27.73 14.27 4.86
CA ARG A 151 29.06 14.75 5.29
C ARG A 151 29.79 13.84 6.28
N GLY A 152 29.78 12.52 6.00
CA GLY A 152 30.47 11.54 6.83
C GLY A 152 29.71 11.09 8.07
N ARG A 153 28.51 11.60 8.33
CA ARG A 153 27.61 11.07 9.36
C ARG A 153 27.04 9.74 8.91
N LYS A 154 27.10 8.75 9.76
CA LYS A 154 26.55 7.42 9.50
C LYS A 154 25.10 7.41 9.96
N LYS A 155 24.19 7.51 9.02
CA LYS A 155 22.75 7.36 9.23
C LYS A 155 22.22 6.29 8.27
N PRO A 156 21.12 5.61 8.61
CA PRO A 156 20.53 4.62 7.72
C PRO A 156 20.11 5.22 6.38
N TRP A 157 20.24 4.42 5.32
CA TRP A 157 19.61 4.70 4.05
C TRP A 157 18.14 4.26 4.05
N ILE A 158 17.37 4.75 3.08
CA ILE A 158 15.92 4.48 2.98
C ILE A 158 15.64 3.00 2.72
N ASP A 159 16.48 2.31 1.98
CA ASP A 159 16.40 0.86 1.75
C ASP A 159 16.65 0.05 3.04
N GLU A 160 17.49 0.53 3.96
CA GLU A 160 17.69 -0.07 5.27
C GLU A 160 16.44 0.05 6.16
N GLN A 161 15.49 0.94 5.83
CA GLN A 161 14.20 1.13 6.47
C GLN A 161 13.05 0.37 5.75
N GLY A 162 13.40 -0.63 4.93
CA GLY A 162 12.45 -1.56 4.33
C GLY A 162 11.91 -1.19 2.96
N PHE A 163 12.42 -0.16 2.29
CA PHE A 163 11.99 0.21 0.95
C PHE A 163 12.88 -0.43 -0.12
N ASP A 164 12.28 -1.23 -1.02
CA ASP A 164 12.99 -1.89 -2.12
C ASP A 164 13.40 -0.90 -3.21
N TYR A 165 12.57 0.13 -3.41
CA TYR A 165 12.80 1.21 -4.38
C TYR A 165 12.61 2.55 -3.69
N TRP A 166 13.48 3.53 -4.01
CA TRP A 166 13.29 4.86 -3.49
C TRP A 166 13.84 5.95 -4.41
N PHE A 167 13.13 7.06 -4.45
CA PHE A 167 13.57 8.32 -5.04
C PHE A 167 13.18 9.44 -4.08
N ALA A 168 14.12 9.89 -3.27
CA ALA A 168 13.83 10.72 -2.12
C ALA A 168 14.64 12.00 -2.07
N THR A 169 14.08 12.99 -1.36
CA THR A 169 14.75 14.23 -0.99
C THR A 169 14.66 14.41 0.52
N ASP A 170 15.69 14.99 1.11
CA ASP A 170 15.71 15.42 2.51
C ASP A 170 15.54 16.94 2.65
N LEU A 171 15.16 17.61 1.58
CA LEU A 171 15.06 19.06 1.56
C LEU A 171 13.93 19.57 2.45
N ASN A 172 14.27 20.48 3.34
CA ASN A 172 13.36 21.38 4.03
C ASN A 172 12.79 22.41 3.05
#